data_ad5d00a3ae85791c008a13436d53fa08
#
_entry.id   ad5d00a3ae85791c008a13436d53fa08
#
_cell.length_a   1.000
_cell.length_b   1.000
_cell.length_c   1.000
_cell.angle_alpha   90.00
_cell.angle_beta   90.00
_cell.angle_gamma   90.00
#
_symmetry.space_group_name_H-M   'P 1'
#
loop_
_entity.id
_entity.type
_entity.pdbx_description
1 polymer ?
#
loop_
_entity_poly.entity_id
_entity_poly.type
_entity_poly.pdbx_seq_one_letter_code
_entity_poly.pdbx_strand_id
1 'polypeptide(L)'
;MKRLGFGALLSFLLVGSLAAQNGSKRVDLKEITDGQFRQVTNIGEMRSMPDGEHYTAMNDARNMIIKYSYRTGNPVDTLFNTEKARECTFDKFDGYTISSTGHHILVWRDTEPIYRRSFKANVYDYDVRRNYVKPISDSKGKQMIPTFSPDGRMVAYVSDNNIWIRKFDYDTEVQVTNCLLYTSPSPRDMRRSR
;
A
#
# COMPACT_ATOMS: atom_id res chain seq x y z
N MET A 1 55.57 61.15 41.19
CA MET A 1 55.96 60.54 39.95
C MET A 1 55.55 59.05 39.94
N LYS A 2 54.45 58.67 39.38
CA LYS A 2 53.98 57.30 39.30
C LYS A 2 53.80 56.97 37.84
N ARG A 3 54.54 55.98 37.32
CA ARG A 3 54.46 55.49 35.96
C ARG A 3 53.33 54.48 35.87
N LEU A 4 52.36 54.76 35.02
CA LEU A 4 51.33 53.80 34.61
C LEU A 4 51.93 52.75 33.66
N GLY A 5 51.85 51.49 34.03
CA GLY A 5 52.13 50.38 33.15
C GLY A 5 50.91 50.07 32.29
N PHE A 6 51.12 50.09 30.99
CA PHE A 6 50.14 49.73 29.96
C PHE A 6 50.19 48.19 29.75
N GLY A 7 49.25 47.49 30.32
CA GLY A 7 49.09 46.06 30.09
C GLY A 7 48.32 45.81 28.83
N ALA A 8 48.96 45.33 27.77
CA ALA A 8 48.35 44.89 26.56
C ALA A 8 47.66 43.55 26.78
N LEU A 9 46.33 43.55 26.74
CA LEU A 9 45.49 42.34 26.78
C LEU A 9 45.49 41.72 25.37
N LEU A 10 46.29 40.66 25.18
CA LEU A 10 46.35 39.89 23.92
C LEU A 10 45.17 38.91 23.91
N SER A 11 44.05 39.31 23.27
CA SER A 11 42.91 38.43 23.05
C SER A 11 43.24 37.38 21.97
N PHE A 12 43.52 36.17 22.40
CA PHE A 12 43.70 35.03 21.50
C PHE A 12 42.33 34.55 20.99
N LEU A 13 41.92 35.03 19.82
CA LEU A 13 40.79 34.47 19.08
C LEU A 13 41.12 33.08 18.58
N LEU A 14 40.70 32.08 19.33
CA LEU A 14 40.66 30.69 18.85
C LEU A 14 39.55 30.54 17.80
N VAL A 15 39.92 30.76 16.55
CA VAL A 15 39.10 30.37 15.44
C VAL A 15 39.16 28.84 15.31
N GLY A 16 38.29 28.16 16.02
CA GLY A 16 38.06 26.72 15.81
C GLY A 16 37.49 26.51 14.42
N SER A 17 38.33 26.12 13.47
CA SER A 17 37.89 25.58 12.19
C SER A 17 37.14 24.29 12.47
N LEU A 18 35.79 24.36 12.42
CA LEU A 18 34.94 23.21 12.27
C LEU A 18 35.23 22.63 10.86
N ALA A 19 36.26 21.81 10.77
CA ALA A 19 36.41 20.94 9.63
C ALA A 19 35.22 19.96 9.68
N ALA A 20 34.20 20.24 8.93
CA ALA A 20 33.19 19.23 8.58
C ALA A 20 33.97 18.10 7.89
N GLN A 21 34.32 17.07 8.65
CA GLN A 21 34.79 15.83 8.08
C GLN A 21 33.61 15.20 7.31
N ASN A 22 33.40 15.65 6.10
CA ASN A 22 32.73 14.85 5.09
C ASN A 22 33.62 13.64 4.79
N GLY A 23 33.59 12.71 5.70
CA GLY A 23 34.12 11.39 5.46
C GLY A 23 33.25 10.72 4.41
N SER A 24 33.49 11.06 3.16
CA SER A 24 32.93 10.29 2.05
C SER A 24 33.58 8.93 2.10
N LYS A 25 32.98 8.02 2.86
CA LYS A 25 33.37 6.62 2.87
C LYS A 25 33.28 6.13 1.43
N ARG A 26 34.40 5.76 0.82
CA ARG A 26 34.37 5.13 -0.49
C ARG A 26 33.64 3.80 -0.34
N VAL A 27 32.57 3.64 -1.12
CA VAL A 27 31.83 2.39 -1.17
C VAL A 27 32.70 1.35 -1.87
N ASP A 28 33.01 0.27 -1.18
CA ASP A 28 33.78 -0.86 -1.74
C ASP A 28 32.79 -1.86 -2.37
N LEU A 29 33.25 -2.50 -3.47
CA LEU A 29 32.46 -3.53 -4.17
C LEU A 29 32.08 -4.68 -3.22
N LYS A 30 33.00 -5.05 -2.31
CA LYS A 30 32.76 -6.08 -1.31
C LYS A 30 31.60 -5.70 -0.36
N GLU A 31 31.51 -4.46 0.09
CA GLU A 31 30.45 -3.99 0.97
C GLU A 31 29.07 -4.05 0.25
N ILE A 32 29.04 -3.82 -1.06
CA ILE A 32 27.84 -3.96 -1.88
C ILE A 32 27.42 -5.43 -2.00
N THR A 33 28.37 -6.32 -2.30
CA THR A 33 28.10 -7.74 -2.48
C THR A 33 27.73 -8.44 -1.17
N ASP A 34 28.33 -8.02 -0.06
CA ASP A 34 28.03 -8.52 1.28
C ASP A 34 26.67 -7.97 1.82
N GLY A 35 26.02 -7.11 1.08
CA GLY A 35 24.68 -6.60 1.40
C GLY A 35 24.65 -5.61 2.57
N GLN A 36 25.78 -4.97 2.93
CA GLN A 36 25.84 -3.99 4.03
C GLN A 36 24.93 -2.78 3.83
N PHE A 37 24.60 -2.48 2.57
CA PHE A 37 23.66 -1.40 2.22
C PHE A 37 22.24 -1.90 1.99
N ARG A 38 21.96 -3.17 2.28
CA ARG A 38 20.62 -3.71 2.15
C ARG A 38 19.74 -3.12 3.24
N GLN A 39 18.74 -2.37 2.85
CA GLN A 39 17.76 -1.84 3.78
C GLN A 39 16.96 -3.02 4.35
N VAL A 40 17.12 -3.28 5.65
CA VAL A 40 16.47 -4.41 6.35
C VAL A 40 15.05 -4.09 6.76
N THR A 41 14.70 -2.81 6.85
CA THR A 41 13.37 -2.35 7.17
C THR A 41 12.49 -2.34 5.91
N ASN A 42 11.68 -3.36 5.78
CA ASN A 42 10.59 -3.35 4.81
C ASN A 42 9.50 -2.45 5.37
N ILE A 43 9.48 -1.19 4.93
CA ILE A 43 8.31 -0.33 5.16
C ILE A 43 7.22 -0.94 4.28
N GLY A 44 6.27 -1.63 4.90
CA GLY A 44 5.14 -2.25 4.21
C GLY A 44 4.42 -1.24 3.30
N GLU A 45 3.52 -1.69 2.46
CA GLU A 45 2.74 -0.82 1.58
C GLU A 45 2.05 0.28 2.39
N MET A 46 2.59 1.49 2.32
CA MET A 46 1.94 2.67 2.88
C MET A 46 0.94 3.23 1.87
N ARG A 47 -0.27 3.52 2.31
CA ARG A 47 -1.31 4.13 1.48
C ARG A 47 -1.76 5.44 2.12
N SER A 48 -1.60 6.53 1.39
CA SER A 48 -2.10 7.84 1.82
C SER A 48 -3.61 7.82 1.96
N MET A 49 -4.10 8.49 2.98
CA MET A 49 -5.53 8.76 3.13
C MET A 49 -5.90 10.08 2.44
N PRO A 50 -7.18 10.25 2.04
CA PRO A 50 -7.65 11.46 1.38
C PRO A 50 -7.51 12.75 2.22
N ASP A 51 -7.38 12.62 3.53
CA ASP A 51 -7.21 13.76 4.45
C ASP A 51 -5.83 14.42 4.37
N GLY A 52 -4.85 13.78 3.72
CA GLY A 52 -3.48 14.29 3.59
C GLY A 52 -2.65 14.31 4.88
N GLU A 53 -3.25 13.98 6.02
CA GLU A 53 -2.59 13.99 7.34
C GLU A 53 -2.21 12.59 7.82
N HIS A 54 -2.82 11.58 7.24
CA HIS A 54 -2.67 10.20 7.68
C HIS A 54 -2.31 9.27 6.52
N TYR A 55 -1.69 8.17 6.89
CA TYR A 55 -1.48 7.02 6.01
C TYR A 55 -1.90 5.74 6.72
N THR A 56 -2.13 4.71 5.96
CA THR A 56 -2.42 3.38 6.48
C THR A 56 -1.33 2.41 6.07
N ALA A 57 -1.07 1.44 6.92
CA ALA A 57 -0.16 0.34 6.66
C ALA A 57 -0.70 -0.95 7.26
N MET A 58 -0.35 -2.06 6.64
CA MET A 58 -0.60 -3.39 7.16
C MET A 58 0.48 -3.72 8.20
N ASN A 59 0.11 -4.39 9.29
CA ASN A 59 1.07 -4.86 10.27
C ASN A 59 1.86 -6.09 9.75
N ASP A 60 2.96 -6.44 10.43
CA ASP A 60 3.82 -7.56 10.03
C ASP A 60 3.10 -8.93 10.11
N ALA A 61 2.14 -9.08 11.04
CA ALA A 61 1.31 -10.28 11.16
C ALA A 61 0.29 -10.43 10.03
N ARG A 62 0.07 -9.38 9.21
CA ARG A 62 -0.90 -9.31 8.11
C ARG A 62 -2.34 -9.58 8.53
N ASN A 63 -2.70 -9.12 9.72
CA ASN A 63 -4.06 -9.27 10.26
C ASN A 63 -4.73 -7.96 10.64
N MET A 64 -4.01 -6.81 10.54
CA MET A 64 -4.54 -5.49 10.87
C MET A 64 -4.14 -4.45 9.83
N ILE A 65 -5.03 -3.48 9.61
CA ILE A 65 -4.75 -2.24 8.90
C ILE A 65 -4.76 -1.11 9.93
N ILE A 66 -3.61 -0.47 10.10
CA ILE A 66 -3.40 0.56 11.12
C ILE A 66 -3.26 1.92 10.44
N LYS A 67 -3.94 2.91 10.99
CA LYS A 67 -3.86 4.32 10.58
C LYS A 67 -2.76 4.99 11.38
N TYR A 68 -1.86 5.68 10.69
CA TYR A 68 -0.73 6.43 11.26
C TYR A 68 -0.84 7.90 10.91
N SER A 69 -0.28 8.76 11.75
CA SER A 69 -0.13 10.18 11.45
C SER A 69 1.21 10.44 10.75
N TYR A 70 1.19 11.18 9.63
CA TYR A 70 2.43 11.64 8.98
C TYR A 70 3.28 12.54 9.86
N ARG A 71 2.63 13.30 10.76
CA ARG A 71 3.31 14.25 11.62
C ARG A 71 4.17 13.60 12.69
N THR A 72 3.68 12.51 13.27
CA THR A 72 4.31 11.86 14.43
C THR A 72 4.89 10.48 14.12
N GLY A 73 4.46 9.86 13.04
CA GLY A 73 4.77 8.46 12.72
C GLY A 73 4.09 7.45 13.64
N ASN A 74 3.28 7.92 14.61
CA ASN A 74 2.63 7.05 15.58
C ASN A 74 1.30 6.50 15.06
N PRO A 75 0.88 5.30 15.50
CA PRO A 75 -0.44 4.77 15.23
C PRO A 75 -1.51 5.63 15.90
N VAL A 76 -2.58 5.92 15.16
CA VAL A 76 -3.71 6.72 15.61
C VAL A 76 -4.92 5.84 15.85
N ASP A 77 -5.18 4.90 14.94
CA ASP A 77 -6.37 4.05 14.98
C ASP A 77 -6.12 2.73 14.23
N THR A 78 -6.97 1.74 14.50
CA THR A 78 -6.98 0.47 13.76
C THR A 78 -8.26 0.42 12.91
N LEU A 79 -8.11 0.53 11.60
CA LEU A 79 -9.24 0.54 10.67
C LEU A 79 -9.84 -0.84 10.44
N PHE A 80 -9.02 -1.88 10.46
CA PHE A 80 -9.44 -3.27 10.25
C PHE A 80 -8.62 -4.22 11.12
N ASN A 81 -9.30 -5.21 11.69
CA ASN A 81 -8.67 -6.32 12.43
C ASN A 81 -9.46 -7.59 12.13
N THR A 82 -8.81 -8.63 11.65
CA THR A 82 -9.44 -9.92 11.31
C THR A 82 -10.12 -10.58 12.50
N GLU A 83 -9.56 -10.45 13.70
CA GLU A 83 -10.10 -11.06 14.92
C GLU A 83 -11.36 -10.35 15.46
N LYS A 84 -11.51 -9.05 15.15
CA LYS A 84 -12.61 -8.22 15.65
C LYS A 84 -13.72 -8.00 14.63
N ALA A 85 -13.42 -8.21 13.35
CA ALA A 85 -14.38 -8.04 12.27
C ALA A 85 -15.38 -9.19 12.26
N ARG A 86 -16.66 -8.86 12.14
CA ARG A 86 -17.74 -9.84 12.10
C ARG A 86 -17.71 -10.58 10.76
N GLU A 87 -18.02 -11.87 10.79
CA GLU A 87 -18.05 -12.77 9.61
C GLU A 87 -16.70 -12.87 8.87
N CYS A 88 -15.62 -12.48 9.53
CA CYS A 88 -14.29 -12.69 8.97
C CYS A 88 -13.91 -14.16 9.05
N THR A 89 -13.69 -14.80 7.91
CA THR A 89 -13.39 -16.24 7.80
C THR A 89 -11.89 -16.51 7.62
N PHE A 90 -11.05 -15.51 7.82
CA PHE A 90 -9.61 -15.63 7.59
C PHE A 90 -8.81 -14.85 8.65
N ASP A 91 -7.62 -15.36 8.94
CA ASP A 91 -6.73 -14.76 9.94
C ASP A 91 -5.74 -13.75 9.34
N LYS A 92 -5.43 -13.90 8.05
CA LYS A 92 -4.42 -13.08 7.35
C LYS A 92 -4.91 -12.68 5.96
N PHE A 93 -4.41 -11.55 5.47
CA PHE A 93 -4.68 -11.05 4.13
C PHE A 93 -3.38 -10.57 3.45
N ASP A 94 -3.37 -10.54 2.12
CA ASP A 94 -2.19 -10.24 1.32
C ASP A 94 -2.08 -8.76 0.96
N GLY A 95 -3.21 -8.05 0.95
CA GLY A 95 -3.24 -6.63 0.66
C GLY A 95 -4.65 -6.06 0.79
N TYR A 96 -4.75 -4.74 0.61
CA TYR A 96 -6.00 -4.03 0.79
C TYR A 96 -6.06 -2.77 -0.09
N THR A 97 -7.26 -2.22 -0.26
CA THR A 97 -7.47 -0.86 -0.77
C THR A 97 -8.66 -0.22 -0.06
N ILE A 98 -8.64 1.09 0.09
CA ILE A 98 -9.66 1.85 0.82
C ILE A 98 -10.47 2.67 -0.18
N SER A 99 -11.80 2.71 0.00
CA SER A 99 -12.66 3.56 -0.80
C SER A 99 -12.38 5.04 -0.54
N SER A 100 -12.70 5.90 -1.50
CA SER A 100 -12.55 7.36 -1.38
C SER A 100 -13.29 7.95 -0.17
N THR A 101 -14.39 7.32 0.24
CA THR A 101 -15.18 7.72 1.40
C THR A 101 -14.68 7.15 2.73
N GLY A 102 -13.76 6.17 2.70
CA GLY A 102 -13.28 5.47 3.88
C GLY A 102 -14.29 4.49 4.51
N HIS A 103 -15.47 4.29 3.89
CA HIS A 103 -16.52 3.44 4.47
C HIS A 103 -16.38 1.97 4.10
N HIS A 104 -15.69 1.67 3.01
CA HIS A 104 -15.44 0.32 2.54
C HIS A 104 -13.95 0.10 2.35
N ILE A 105 -13.50 -1.07 2.74
CA ILE A 105 -12.10 -1.53 2.55
C ILE A 105 -12.16 -2.87 1.84
N LEU A 106 -11.57 -2.96 0.66
CA LEU A 106 -11.34 -4.25 0.03
C LEU A 106 -10.08 -4.86 0.60
N VAL A 107 -10.19 -6.09 1.06
CA VAL A 107 -9.08 -6.92 1.49
C VAL A 107 -9.03 -8.17 0.62
N TRP A 108 -7.84 -8.66 0.30
CA TRP A 108 -7.70 -9.86 -0.50
C TRP A 108 -6.68 -10.83 0.08
N ARG A 109 -6.91 -12.10 -0.20
CA ARG A 109 -6.06 -13.22 0.23
C ARG A 109 -5.93 -14.26 -0.86
N ASP A 110 -5.07 -15.24 -0.62
CA ASP A 110 -4.81 -16.36 -1.53
C ASP A 110 -4.39 -15.86 -2.93
N THR A 111 -3.50 -14.88 -2.94
CA THR A 111 -3.05 -14.21 -4.15
C THR A 111 -2.26 -15.14 -5.05
N GLU A 112 -2.70 -15.27 -6.29
CA GLU A 112 -2.01 -15.97 -7.37
C GLU A 112 -1.43 -14.97 -8.35
N PRO A 113 -0.10 -14.82 -8.45
CA PRO A 113 0.49 -13.91 -9.41
C PRO A 113 0.27 -14.40 -10.84
N ILE A 114 -0.12 -13.50 -11.75
CA ILE A 114 -0.21 -13.77 -13.19
C ILE A 114 1.02 -13.20 -13.88
N TYR A 115 1.30 -11.91 -13.64
CA TYR A 115 2.47 -11.18 -14.11
C TYR A 115 3.00 -10.29 -13.00
N ARG A 116 3.98 -9.43 -13.31
CA ARG A 116 4.64 -8.55 -12.33
C ARG A 116 3.67 -7.76 -11.43
N ARG A 117 2.53 -7.31 -11.96
CA ARG A 117 1.55 -6.48 -11.24
C ARG A 117 0.12 -7.00 -11.30
N SER A 118 -0.10 -8.11 -12.00
CA SER A 118 -1.43 -8.72 -12.15
C SER A 118 -1.53 -9.96 -11.29
N PHE A 119 -2.62 -10.11 -10.61
CA PHE A 119 -2.90 -11.25 -9.74
C PHE A 119 -4.38 -11.59 -9.75
N LYS A 120 -4.68 -12.81 -9.34
CA LYS A 120 -6.02 -13.27 -8.94
C LYS A 120 -6.02 -13.48 -7.43
N ALA A 121 -7.11 -13.12 -6.77
CA ALA A 121 -7.24 -13.31 -5.33
C ALA A 121 -8.70 -13.49 -4.93
N ASN A 122 -8.93 -14.02 -3.74
CA ASN A 122 -10.22 -13.97 -3.09
C ASN A 122 -10.37 -12.60 -2.44
N VAL A 123 -11.32 -11.80 -2.92
CA VAL A 123 -11.51 -10.42 -2.48
C VAL A 123 -12.75 -10.30 -1.61
N TYR A 124 -12.62 -9.56 -0.52
CA TYR A 124 -13.66 -9.33 0.47
C TYR A 124 -13.87 -7.81 0.64
N ASP A 125 -15.11 -7.42 0.87
CA ASP A 125 -15.50 -6.08 1.28
C ASP A 125 -15.66 -6.05 2.80
N TYR A 126 -14.98 -5.11 3.44
CA TYR A 126 -15.17 -4.77 4.83
C TYR A 126 -15.92 -3.44 4.93
N ASP A 127 -17.14 -3.50 5.45
CA ASP A 127 -17.94 -2.33 5.81
C ASP A 127 -17.49 -1.83 7.19
N VAL A 128 -16.81 -0.69 7.21
CA VAL A 128 -16.25 -0.08 8.43
C VAL A 128 -17.35 0.29 9.44
N ARG A 129 -18.50 0.75 8.95
CA ARG A 129 -19.61 1.20 9.83
C ARG A 129 -20.30 0.04 10.52
N ARG A 130 -20.43 -1.09 9.82
CA ARG A 130 -21.08 -2.29 10.33
C ARG A 130 -20.12 -3.25 10.99
N ASN A 131 -18.81 -3.02 10.86
CA ASN A 131 -17.76 -3.94 11.27
C ASN A 131 -17.99 -5.35 10.71
N TYR A 132 -18.25 -5.44 9.41
CA TYR A 132 -18.70 -6.66 8.76
C TYR A 132 -17.90 -6.95 7.50
N VAL A 133 -17.46 -8.20 7.34
CA VAL A 133 -16.72 -8.69 6.18
C VAL A 133 -17.59 -9.62 5.35
N LYS A 134 -17.57 -9.44 4.03
CA LYS A 134 -18.22 -10.36 3.10
C LYS A 134 -17.42 -10.51 1.80
N PRO A 135 -17.54 -11.63 1.09
CA PRO A 135 -16.94 -11.77 -0.23
C PRO A 135 -17.58 -10.76 -1.20
N ILE A 136 -16.80 -10.22 -2.16
CA ILE A 136 -17.35 -9.30 -3.18
C ILE A 136 -18.10 -10.04 -4.27
N SER A 137 -17.88 -11.34 -4.44
CA SER A 137 -18.53 -12.16 -5.45
C SER A 137 -19.23 -13.34 -4.80
N ASP A 138 -20.40 -13.67 -5.32
CA ASP A 138 -21.13 -14.87 -4.95
C ASP A 138 -20.58 -16.11 -5.68
N SER A 139 -19.73 -15.91 -6.69
CA SER A 139 -19.04 -17.00 -7.41
C SER A 139 -17.85 -17.53 -6.62
N LYS A 140 -17.49 -18.81 -6.85
CA LYS A 140 -16.31 -19.44 -6.23
C LYS A 140 -14.99 -19.09 -6.92
N GLY A 141 -15.03 -18.31 -8.01
CA GLY A 141 -13.83 -17.91 -8.77
C GLY A 141 -13.07 -16.79 -8.09
N LYS A 142 -11.74 -16.74 -8.29
CA LYS A 142 -10.90 -15.62 -7.86
C LYS A 142 -11.14 -14.40 -8.74
N GLN A 143 -11.09 -13.24 -8.13
CA GLN A 143 -11.29 -11.96 -8.78
C GLN A 143 -9.96 -11.31 -9.16
N MET A 144 -9.98 -10.50 -10.21
CA MET A 144 -8.85 -9.69 -10.68
C MET A 144 -9.23 -8.21 -10.68
N ILE A 145 -8.25 -7.35 -10.44
CA ILE A 145 -8.33 -5.89 -10.60
C ILE A 145 -9.55 -5.29 -9.88
N PRO A 146 -9.79 -5.60 -8.59
CA PRO A 146 -10.89 -4.99 -7.88
C PRO A 146 -10.66 -3.48 -7.77
N THR A 147 -11.63 -2.69 -8.26
CA THR A 147 -11.52 -1.23 -8.34
C THR A 147 -12.79 -0.58 -7.83
N PHE A 148 -12.67 0.30 -6.86
CA PHE A 148 -13.80 1.10 -6.38
C PHE A 148 -14.28 2.10 -7.44
N SER A 149 -15.58 2.38 -7.43
CA SER A 149 -16.11 3.58 -8.09
C SER A 149 -15.60 4.85 -7.38
N PRO A 150 -15.55 6.00 -8.07
CA PRO A 150 -15.08 7.26 -7.48
C PRO A 150 -15.87 7.70 -6.25
N ASP A 151 -17.15 7.35 -6.19
CA ASP A 151 -18.04 7.63 -5.05
C ASP A 151 -17.94 6.60 -3.92
N GLY A 152 -17.17 5.52 -4.11
CA GLY A 152 -16.95 4.46 -3.13
C GLY A 152 -18.16 3.56 -2.86
N ARG A 153 -19.22 3.62 -3.69
CA ARG A 153 -20.46 2.85 -3.51
C ARG A 153 -20.51 1.53 -4.25
N MET A 154 -19.58 1.35 -5.19
CA MET A 154 -19.53 0.17 -6.03
C MET A 154 -18.08 -0.31 -6.16
N VAL A 155 -17.93 -1.58 -6.49
CA VAL A 155 -16.67 -2.17 -6.91
C VAL A 155 -16.85 -2.89 -8.24
N ALA A 156 -15.96 -2.63 -9.18
CA ALA A 156 -15.83 -3.39 -10.41
C ALA A 156 -14.68 -4.38 -10.27
N TYR A 157 -14.82 -5.57 -10.81
CA TYR A 157 -13.79 -6.58 -10.84
C TYR A 157 -13.96 -7.51 -12.05
N VAL A 158 -12.93 -8.28 -12.35
CA VAL A 158 -12.96 -9.29 -13.42
C VAL A 158 -13.01 -10.68 -12.78
N SER A 159 -13.96 -11.49 -13.19
CA SER A 159 -14.07 -12.91 -12.87
C SER A 159 -14.56 -13.66 -14.09
N ASP A 160 -13.98 -14.85 -14.36
CA ASP A 160 -14.33 -15.71 -15.49
C ASP A 160 -14.37 -14.96 -16.84
N ASN A 161 -13.36 -14.13 -17.09
CA ASN A 161 -13.20 -13.29 -18.29
C ASN A 161 -14.33 -12.25 -18.49
N ASN A 162 -15.13 -11.97 -17.48
CA ASN A 162 -16.20 -10.99 -17.52
C ASN A 162 -15.98 -9.89 -16.48
N ILE A 163 -16.48 -8.70 -16.79
CA ILE A 163 -16.54 -7.59 -15.87
C ILE A 163 -17.83 -7.71 -15.06
N TRP A 164 -17.66 -7.61 -13.75
CA TRP A 164 -18.74 -7.62 -12.78
C TRP A 164 -18.72 -6.32 -11.97
N ILE A 165 -19.88 -5.89 -11.53
CA ILE A 165 -20.04 -4.76 -10.62
C ILE A 165 -20.88 -5.21 -9.42
N ARG A 166 -20.34 -4.98 -8.21
CA ARG A 166 -21.08 -5.11 -6.96
C ARG A 166 -21.45 -3.74 -6.41
N LYS A 167 -22.73 -3.54 -6.11
CA LYS A 167 -23.25 -2.33 -5.45
C LYS A 167 -23.40 -2.61 -3.96
N PHE A 168 -22.75 -1.81 -3.13
CA PHE A 168 -22.78 -2.03 -1.67
C PHE A 168 -24.11 -1.67 -1.03
N ASP A 169 -24.78 -0.61 -1.51
CA ASP A 169 -26.04 -0.14 -0.96
C ASP A 169 -27.16 -1.19 -1.04
N TYR A 170 -27.19 -1.95 -2.11
CA TYR A 170 -28.25 -2.94 -2.40
C TYR A 170 -27.76 -4.37 -2.33
N ASP A 171 -26.48 -4.55 -2.04
CA ASP A 171 -25.81 -5.86 -2.02
C ASP A 171 -26.06 -6.69 -3.31
N THR A 172 -26.08 -6.03 -4.45
CA THR A 172 -26.37 -6.65 -5.75
C THR A 172 -25.12 -6.78 -6.59
N GLU A 173 -24.97 -7.93 -7.23
CA GLU A 173 -23.93 -8.24 -8.19
C GLU A 173 -24.52 -8.29 -9.59
N VAL A 174 -23.87 -7.62 -10.55
CA VAL A 174 -24.32 -7.55 -11.94
C VAL A 174 -23.17 -7.84 -12.88
N GLN A 175 -23.36 -8.80 -13.78
CA GLN A 175 -22.46 -9.05 -14.89
C GLN A 175 -22.67 -7.97 -15.97
N VAL A 176 -21.58 -7.27 -16.32
CA VAL A 176 -21.62 -6.17 -17.31
C VAL A 176 -21.29 -6.69 -18.71
N THR A 177 -20.34 -7.62 -18.80
CA THR A 177 -19.90 -8.18 -20.08
C THR A 177 -20.25 -9.66 -20.17
N ASN A 178 -20.54 -10.11 -21.38
CA ASN A 178 -20.61 -11.52 -21.71
C ASN A 178 -19.48 -11.83 -22.70
N CYS A 179 -18.31 -12.15 -22.16
CA CYS A 179 -17.14 -12.48 -22.96
C CYS A 179 -17.31 -13.88 -23.55
N LEU A 180 -17.84 -13.95 -24.75
CA LEU A 180 -17.68 -15.11 -25.58
C LEU A 180 -16.18 -15.25 -25.85
N LEU A 181 -15.57 -16.36 -25.44
CA LEU A 181 -14.19 -16.68 -25.78
C LEU A 181 -13.98 -16.39 -27.26
N TYR A 182 -13.11 -15.44 -27.54
CA TYR A 182 -12.90 -14.91 -28.87
C TYR A 182 -12.29 -16.02 -29.73
N THR A 183 -13.10 -16.66 -30.53
CA THR A 183 -12.69 -17.77 -31.42
C THR A 183 -12.27 -17.25 -32.79
N SER A 184 -12.46 -15.98 -33.10
CA SER A 184 -12.02 -15.39 -34.36
C SER A 184 -10.59 -14.85 -34.23
N PRO A 185 -9.65 -15.25 -35.09
CA PRO A 185 -8.31 -14.71 -35.11
C PRO A 185 -8.38 -13.19 -35.38
N SER A 186 -7.59 -12.40 -34.67
CA SER A 186 -7.55 -10.97 -34.88
C SER A 186 -7.10 -10.66 -36.33
N PRO A 187 -7.49 -9.52 -36.91
CA PRO A 187 -6.99 -9.13 -38.24
C PRO A 187 -5.46 -9.12 -38.35
N ARG A 188 -4.76 -9.03 -37.24
CA ARG A 188 -3.29 -9.08 -37.15
C ARG A 188 -2.77 -10.52 -37.23
N ASP A 189 -3.51 -11.49 -36.69
CA ASP A 189 -3.16 -12.92 -36.74
C ASP A 189 -3.44 -13.54 -38.11
N MET A 190 -4.47 -13.04 -38.82
CA MET A 190 -4.78 -13.45 -40.17
C MET A 190 -3.70 -13.06 -41.20
N ARG A 191 -2.87 -12.06 -40.96
CA ARG A 191 -1.76 -11.66 -41.83
C ARG A 191 -0.53 -12.56 -41.71
N ARG A 192 -0.41 -13.39 -40.70
CA ARG A 192 0.72 -14.30 -40.47
C ARG A 192 0.55 -15.69 -41.10
N SER A 193 -0.62 -16.02 -41.62
CA SER A 193 -0.91 -17.34 -42.21
C SER A 193 -0.84 -17.33 -43.75
N ARG A 194 -0.06 -16.41 -44.36
CA ARG A 194 0.26 -16.46 -45.79
C ARG A 194 1.75 -16.58 -46.01
#